data_05968c385b80583eee2e4d83dcdfa66b
#
_entry.id   05968c385b80583eee2e4d83dcdfa66b
#
_cell.length_a   1.000
_cell.length_b   1.000
_cell.length_c   1.000
_cell.angle_alpha   90.00
_cell.angle_beta   90.00
_cell.angle_gamma   90.00
#
_symmetry.space_group_name_H-M   'P 1'
#
loop_
_entity.id
_entity.type
_entity.pdbx_description
1 polymer ?
#
loop_
_entity_poly.entity_id
_entity_poly.type
_entity_poly.pdbx_seq_one_letter_code
_entity_poly.pdbx_strand_id
1 'polypeptide(L)'
;MKKKRTFCHYCGSAICREWEEDVQRDFCANCRTFFYDNPLPVVSVILMSANRDILLVKRGRRPYRGRWCLPTGFVESGESIETAALRELEEEAGVQGRIIGLVDVDSGTNSFYGDLIFLCFEAELVGGSPRPGGDTVAAKYFPIGKIPSLAFSANNRAVETFIRNKSDYWAIVDSFSLTAGAGEEEPPGGRKQNLLSDRLVQVIEANAEMISHIWIEDVSSNRSTPGYHNFDWQRLFDRVHTILSQFGKWLGGGHDDRDIQDYYMDMGRERRREGFQLGEILSALSLIKKHLWEFALSRGMWQKTIDIYMALELDRRIVVFFDKASFYTARGYESQEIGLLSQRD
;
A
#
# COMPACT_ATOMS: atom_id res chain seq x y z
N MET A 1 16.40 -3.96 30.46
CA MET A 1 15.79 -3.07 31.48
C MET A 1 16.37 -1.68 31.30
N LYS A 2 15.55 -0.66 30.97
CA LYS A 2 15.99 0.75 30.99
C LYS A 2 16.58 1.06 32.38
N LYS A 3 17.78 1.64 32.42
CA LYS A 3 18.35 2.10 33.69
C LYS A 3 17.52 3.29 34.19
N LYS A 4 17.07 3.22 35.45
CA LYS A 4 16.31 4.30 36.07
C LYS A 4 17.19 5.55 36.12
N ARG A 5 16.68 6.70 35.68
CA ARG A 5 17.36 7.98 35.84
C ARG A 5 17.40 8.38 37.30
N THR A 6 18.58 8.64 37.85
CA THR A 6 18.78 9.01 39.24
C THR A 6 19.20 10.46 39.42
N PHE A 7 19.88 11.02 38.44
CA PHE A 7 20.36 12.39 38.43
C PHE A 7 20.00 13.14 37.17
N CYS A 8 19.77 14.42 37.29
CA CYS A 8 19.54 15.33 36.21
C CYS A 8 20.81 15.52 35.38
N HIS A 9 20.74 15.31 34.07
CA HIS A 9 21.89 15.48 33.19
C HIS A 9 22.25 16.95 32.91
N TYR A 10 21.37 17.89 33.24
CA TYR A 10 21.62 19.33 33.10
C TYR A 10 22.37 19.91 34.31
N CYS A 11 21.99 19.52 35.54
CA CYS A 11 22.50 20.15 36.77
C CYS A 11 23.04 19.20 37.83
N GLY A 12 22.99 17.89 37.61
CA GLY A 12 23.44 16.85 38.54
C GLY A 12 22.58 16.64 39.78
N SER A 13 21.49 17.37 39.98
CA SER A 13 20.58 17.19 41.13
C SER A 13 19.82 15.86 41.02
N ALA A 14 19.44 15.31 42.17
CA ALA A 14 18.63 14.08 42.23
C ALA A 14 17.27 14.29 41.54
N ILE A 15 16.85 13.27 40.81
CA ILE A 15 15.53 13.21 40.13
C ILE A 15 14.48 12.74 41.13
N CYS A 16 13.32 13.38 41.17
CA CYS A 16 12.11 12.94 41.84
C CYS A 16 11.04 12.49 40.82
N ARG A 17 9.93 11.99 41.31
CA ARG A 17 8.74 11.64 40.52
C ARG A 17 7.64 12.67 40.77
N GLU A 18 7.14 13.28 39.73
CA GLU A 18 6.05 14.25 39.77
C GLU A 18 4.96 13.87 38.80
N TRP A 19 3.74 14.30 39.06
CA TRP A 19 2.60 14.11 38.18
C TRP A 19 2.58 15.18 37.09
N GLU A 20 2.45 14.74 35.84
CA GLU A 20 2.21 15.58 34.69
C GLU A 20 1.13 14.90 33.83
N GLU A 21 -0.01 15.54 33.64
CA GLU A 21 -1.13 15.02 32.85
C GLU A 21 -1.49 13.57 33.19
N ASP A 22 -1.74 13.26 34.45
CA ASP A 22 -2.11 11.93 34.97
C ASP A 22 -1.04 10.84 34.83
N VAL A 23 0.20 11.20 34.47
CA VAL A 23 1.34 10.27 34.40
C VAL A 23 2.46 10.71 35.34
N GLN A 24 2.98 9.77 36.13
CA GLN A 24 4.19 10.04 36.91
C GLN A 24 5.44 10.01 36.04
N ARG A 25 6.13 11.14 35.95
CA ARG A 25 7.37 11.32 35.19
C ARG A 25 8.57 11.64 36.07
N ASP A 26 9.74 11.39 35.52
CA ASP A 26 10.98 11.86 36.14
C ASP A 26 11.05 13.40 36.06
N PHE A 27 11.32 14.06 37.17
CA PHE A 27 11.33 15.51 37.29
C PHE A 27 12.55 16.00 38.01
N CYS A 28 13.16 17.05 37.53
CA CYS A 28 14.22 17.77 38.23
C CYS A 28 13.65 19.05 38.87
N ALA A 29 13.54 19.07 40.21
CA ALA A 29 13.03 20.24 40.92
C ALA A 29 13.92 21.49 40.76
N ASN A 30 15.25 21.31 40.64
CA ASN A 30 16.19 22.42 40.44
C ASN A 30 16.08 23.07 39.07
N CYS A 31 15.98 22.27 37.98
CA CYS A 31 15.81 22.77 36.62
C CYS A 31 14.34 23.04 36.26
N ARG A 32 13.39 22.59 37.07
CA ARG A 32 11.95 22.59 36.79
C ARG A 32 11.60 21.94 35.46
N THR A 33 12.22 20.78 35.18
CA THR A 33 12.11 20.09 33.89
C THR A 33 11.67 18.66 34.08
N PHE A 34 10.66 18.24 33.32
CA PHE A 34 10.24 16.85 33.16
C PHE A 34 11.12 16.14 32.17
N PHE A 35 11.30 14.84 32.35
CA PHE A 35 12.03 13.97 31.46
C PHE A 35 11.07 12.91 30.89
N TYR A 36 11.04 12.84 29.56
CA TYR A 36 10.22 11.89 28.84
C TYR A 36 11.03 10.67 28.41
N ASP A 37 10.43 9.52 28.50
CA ASP A 37 10.97 8.27 27.96
C ASP A 37 10.16 7.90 26.71
N ASN A 38 10.50 8.54 25.59
CA ASN A 38 9.83 8.32 24.34
C ASN A 38 10.40 7.09 23.62
N PRO A 39 9.60 6.37 22.80
CA PRO A 39 10.09 5.39 21.87
C PRO A 39 11.13 5.99 20.92
N LEU A 40 12.17 5.23 20.62
CA LEU A 40 13.19 5.67 19.66
C LEU A 40 12.72 5.39 18.23
N PRO A 41 12.79 6.38 17.31
CA PRO A 41 12.45 6.18 15.92
C PRO A 41 13.57 5.42 15.20
N VAL A 42 13.18 4.39 14.45
CA VAL A 42 14.04 3.56 13.61
C VAL A 42 13.49 3.59 12.19
N VAL A 43 14.32 3.90 11.23
CA VAL A 43 13.96 3.89 9.81
C VAL A 43 14.53 2.67 9.11
N SER A 44 13.85 2.19 8.09
CA SER A 44 14.35 1.17 7.17
C SER A 44 13.91 1.46 5.75
N VAL A 45 14.64 0.92 4.77
CA VAL A 45 14.39 1.19 3.35
C VAL A 45 14.24 -0.11 2.58
N ILE A 46 13.14 -0.21 1.82
CA ILE A 46 12.96 -1.18 0.75
C ILE A 46 13.37 -0.52 -0.56
N LEU A 47 14.46 -1.01 -1.16
CA LEU A 47 14.91 -0.62 -2.47
C LEU A 47 14.83 -1.83 -3.39
N MET A 48 14.02 -1.72 -4.44
CA MET A 48 13.74 -2.80 -5.38
C MET A 48 14.44 -2.54 -6.72
N SER A 49 15.02 -3.58 -7.30
CA SER A 49 15.55 -3.57 -8.66
C SER A 49 14.45 -3.65 -9.72
N ALA A 50 14.81 -3.38 -10.98
CA ALA A 50 13.91 -3.58 -12.13
C ALA A 50 13.44 -5.05 -12.27
N ASN A 51 14.22 -6.02 -11.77
CA ASN A 51 13.87 -7.44 -11.79
C ASN A 51 13.04 -7.88 -10.56
N ARG A 52 12.52 -6.92 -9.80
CA ARG A 52 11.76 -7.16 -8.55
C ARG A 52 12.57 -7.84 -7.44
N ASP A 53 13.88 -7.65 -7.42
CA ASP A 53 14.73 -8.09 -6.33
C ASP A 53 14.83 -7.00 -5.26
N ILE A 54 14.78 -7.36 -3.98
CA ILE A 54 14.90 -6.44 -2.85
C ILE A 54 16.35 -6.41 -2.35
N LEU A 55 16.88 -5.20 -2.17
CA LEU A 55 18.21 -4.98 -1.60
C LEU A 55 18.19 -5.27 -0.10
N LEU A 56 19.05 -6.21 0.32
CA LEU A 56 19.27 -6.54 1.72
C LEU A 56 20.75 -6.35 2.08
N VAL A 57 20.97 -6.04 3.35
CA VAL A 57 22.30 -5.93 3.95
C VAL A 57 22.51 -7.01 5.02
N LYS A 58 23.73 -7.49 5.19
CA LYS A 58 24.06 -8.49 6.20
C LYS A 58 24.75 -7.85 7.38
N ARG A 59 24.19 -7.98 8.56
CA ARG A 59 24.69 -7.36 9.79
C ARG A 59 26.08 -7.89 10.20
N GLY A 60 27.00 -6.99 10.45
CA GLY A 60 28.36 -7.27 10.96
C GLY A 60 28.45 -7.26 12.48
N ARG A 61 27.49 -6.64 13.19
CA ARG A 61 27.50 -6.39 14.63
C ARG A 61 26.31 -7.02 15.37
N ARG A 62 26.41 -7.10 16.70
CA ARG A 62 25.28 -7.46 17.56
C ARG A 62 24.30 -6.28 17.69
N PRO A 63 22.98 -6.51 17.89
CA PRO A 63 22.33 -7.83 17.89
C PRO A 63 22.20 -8.40 16.47
N TYR A 64 21.95 -9.71 16.35
CA TYR A 64 21.68 -10.42 15.09
C TYR A 64 22.82 -10.44 14.05
N ARG A 65 24.10 -10.41 14.50
CA ARG A 65 25.26 -10.55 13.63
C ARG A 65 25.12 -11.72 12.66
N GLY A 66 25.39 -11.50 11.37
CA GLY A 66 25.33 -12.50 10.31
C GLY A 66 23.95 -12.72 9.72
N ARG A 67 22.88 -12.10 10.26
CA ARG A 67 21.54 -12.15 9.66
C ARG A 67 21.35 -11.00 8.65
N TRP A 68 20.44 -11.24 7.72
CA TRP A 68 20.03 -10.26 6.73
C TRP A 68 18.95 -9.34 7.29
N CYS A 69 18.95 -8.08 6.86
CA CYS A 69 17.91 -7.10 7.16
C CYS A 69 17.78 -6.10 6.00
N LEU A 70 16.75 -5.28 6.02
CA LEU A 70 16.73 -4.04 5.24
C LEU A 70 17.82 -3.09 5.74
N PRO A 71 18.36 -2.17 4.93
CA PRO A 71 19.11 -1.02 5.43
C PRO A 71 18.29 -0.34 6.51
N THR A 72 18.85 -0.22 7.74
CA THR A 72 18.07 0.10 8.94
C THR A 72 18.91 0.79 9.99
N GLY A 73 18.50 1.97 10.45
CA GLY A 73 19.15 2.67 11.54
C GLY A 73 18.25 3.61 12.33
N PHE A 74 18.84 4.28 13.32
CA PHE A 74 18.15 5.26 14.15
C PHE A 74 18.08 6.61 13.44
N VAL A 75 17.00 7.34 13.73
CA VAL A 75 16.91 8.75 13.36
C VAL A 75 17.74 9.57 14.35
N GLU A 76 18.63 10.41 13.85
CA GLU A 76 19.46 11.28 14.66
C GLU A 76 18.80 12.66 14.90
N SER A 77 19.23 13.34 15.96
CA SER A 77 18.72 14.69 16.24
C SER A 77 19.08 15.66 15.12
N GLY A 78 18.09 16.39 14.63
CA GLY A 78 18.27 17.42 13.61
C GLY A 78 18.10 16.96 12.17
N GLU A 79 17.82 15.67 11.93
CA GLU A 79 17.47 15.18 10.60
C GLU A 79 15.99 14.79 10.50
N SER A 80 15.43 14.78 9.28
CA SER A 80 14.12 14.21 9.01
C SER A 80 14.17 12.69 8.92
N ILE A 81 13.04 12.01 9.09
CA ILE A 81 12.96 10.55 8.97
C ILE A 81 13.33 10.07 7.56
N GLU A 82 13.03 10.84 6.52
CA GLU A 82 13.40 10.55 5.13
C GLU A 82 14.91 10.72 4.93
N THR A 83 15.49 11.77 5.50
CA THR A 83 16.96 11.99 5.46
C THR A 83 17.70 10.86 6.15
N ALA A 84 17.24 10.46 7.35
CA ALA A 84 17.79 9.32 8.08
C ALA A 84 17.71 8.02 7.24
N ALA A 85 16.58 7.76 6.60
CA ALA A 85 16.38 6.56 5.76
C ALA A 85 17.36 6.52 4.58
N LEU A 86 17.55 7.65 3.89
CA LEU A 86 18.49 7.74 2.77
C LEU A 86 19.96 7.68 3.23
N ARG A 87 20.30 8.28 4.36
CA ARG A 87 21.64 8.19 4.97
C ARG A 87 21.98 6.74 5.31
N GLU A 88 21.08 6.02 6.00
CA GLU A 88 21.29 4.60 6.34
C GLU A 88 21.40 3.71 5.08
N LEU A 89 20.60 4.00 4.04
CA LEU A 89 20.69 3.30 2.75
C LEU A 89 22.08 3.47 2.13
N GLU A 90 22.63 4.69 2.12
CA GLU A 90 23.94 4.97 1.58
C GLU A 90 25.07 4.39 2.44
N GLU A 91 24.98 4.54 3.77
CA GLU A 91 25.99 4.06 4.73
C GLU A 91 26.07 2.53 4.76
N GLU A 92 24.93 1.82 4.78
CA GLU A 92 24.89 0.36 4.95
C GLU A 92 24.97 -0.43 3.64
N ALA A 93 24.47 0.16 2.54
CA ALA A 93 24.37 -0.53 1.25
C ALA A 93 25.17 0.14 0.11
N GLY A 94 25.71 1.33 0.29
CA GLY A 94 26.54 2.05 -0.70
C GLY A 94 25.77 2.55 -1.92
N VAL A 95 24.45 2.67 -1.82
CA VAL A 95 23.58 3.13 -2.90
C VAL A 95 22.82 4.39 -2.51
N GLN A 96 22.58 5.26 -3.48
CA GLN A 96 21.80 6.48 -3.31
C GLN A 96 20.38 6.25 -3.82
N GLY A 97 19.40 6.67 -3.04
CA GLY A 97 17.99 6.52 -3.35
C GLY A 97 17.22 7.83 -3.33
N ARG A 98 15.99 7.77 -3.79
CA ARG A 98 14.96 8.79 -3.62
C ARG A 98 13.73 8.14 -2.98
N ILE A 99 13.22 8.71 -1.91
CA ILE A 99 12.01 8.20 -1.25
C ILE A 99 10.82 8.31 -2.21
N ILE A 100 10.10 7.19 -2.34
CA ILE A 100 8.82 7.13 -3.10
C ILE A 100 7.65 7.29 -2.13
N GLY A 101 7.71 6.63 -0.97
CA GLY A 101 6.64 6.71 0.02
C GLY A 101 6.89 5.87 1.26
N LEU A 102 5.99 6.00 2.23
CA LEU A 102 5.96 5.19 3.43
C LEU A 102 5.27 3.85 3.13
N VAL A 103 5.90 2.75 3.51
CA VAL A 103 5.39 1.38 3.29
C VAL A 103 4.66 0.85 4.52
N ASP A 104 5.28 1.00 5.69
CA ASP A 104 4.79 0.42 6.95
C ASP A 104 5.25 1.22 8.15
N VAL A 105 4.41 1.23 9.20
CA VAL A 105 4.73 1.78 10.53
C VAL A 105 4.42 0.71 11.56
N ASP A 106 5.40 0.43 12.40
CA ASP A 106 5.29 -0.54 13.48
C ASP A 106 5.80 0.00 14.80
N SER A 107 5.42 -0.62 15.88
CA SER A 107 5.98 -0.38 17.21
C SER A 107 6.35 -1.69 17.88
N GLY A 108 7.40 -1.65 18.66
CA GLY A 108 7.83 -2.83 19.40
C GLY A 108 8.78 -2.49 20.53
N THR A 109 9.01 -3.45 21.42
CA THR A 109 9.94 -3.32 22.51
C THR A 109 11.14 -4.22 22.29
N ASN A 110 12.32 -3.67 22.41
CA ASN A 110 13.59 -4.38 22.32
C ASN A 110 14.31 -4.36 23.68
N SER A 111 14.86 -5.50 24.09
CA SER A 111 15.58 -5.60 25.38
C SER A 111 16.82 -4.71 25.49
N PHE A 112 17.43 -4.33 24.36
CA PHE A 112 18.59 -3.45 24.30
C PHE A 112 18.23 -1.97 24.29
N TYR A 113 17.22 -1.60 23.45
CA TYR A 113 16.91 -0.19 23.14
C TYR A 113 15.64 0.31 23.81
N GLY A 114 14.80 -0.59 24.37
CA GLY A 114 13.49 -0.26 24.91
C GLY A 114 12.43 -0.19 23.82
N ASP A 115 11.52 0.78 23.95
CA ASP A 115 10.42 0.96 23.00
C ASP A 115 10.91 1.64 21.73
N LEU A 116 10.47 1.13 20.58
CA LEU A 116 10.87 1.58 19.25
C LEU A 116 9.63 1.85 18.40
N ILE A 117 9.75 2.83 17.51
CA ILE A 117 8.82 3.06 16.40
C ILE A 117 9.61 2.78 15.13
N PHE A 118 9.11 1.86 14.30
CA PHE A 118 9.72 1.51 13.03
C PHE A 118 8.95 2.17 11.89
N LEU A 119 9.68 2.85 11.00
CA LEU A 119 9.15 3.46 9.79
C LEU A 119 9.88 2.85 8.60
N CYS A 120 9.16 2.19 7.71
CA CYS A 120 9.73 1.59 6.51
C CYS A 120 9.34 2.38 5.28
N PHE A 121 10.32 2.83 4.50
CA PHE A 121 10.13 3.58 3.28
C PHE A 121 10.44 2.72 2.04
N GLU A 122 9.70 2.95 0.97
CA GLU A 122 10.10 2.56 -0.37
C GLU A 122 10.99 3.66 -0.96
N ALA A 123 12.09 3.24 -1.58
CA ALA A 123 12.95 4.14 -2.35
C ALA A 123 13.27 3.56 -3.73
N GLU A 124 13.50 4.43 -4.70
CA GLU A 124 14.07 4.08 -5.99
C GLU A 124 15.56 4.36 -6.03
N LEU A 125 16.29 3.58 -6.82
CA LEU A 125 17.74 3.77 -7.02
C LEU A 125 17.99 5.01 -7.87
N VAL A 126 18.81 5.90 -7.37
CA VAL A 126 19.28 7.09 -8.12
C VAL A 126 20.73 6.92 -8.56
N GLY A 127 21.56 6.24 -7.75
CA GLY A 127 22.96 6.04 -8.06
C GLY A 127 23.66 5.05 -7.13
N GLY A 128 24.92 4.76 -7.44
CA GLY A 128 25.74 3.81 -6.68
C GLY A 128 25.53 2.36 -7.10
N SER A 129 26.21 1.46 -6.43
CA SER A 129 26.09 0.02 -6.60
C SER A 129 26.16 -0.66 -5.23
N PRO A 130 25.42 -1.76 -5.00
CA PRO A 130 25.40 -2.43 -3.70
C PRO A 130 26.79 -2.84 -3.24
N ARG A 131 27.19 -2.30 -2.11
CA ARG A 131 28.43 -2.64 -1.41
C ARG A 131 28.22 -2.48 0.10
N PRO A 132 28.77 -3.37 0.91
CA PRO A 132 28.66 -3.23 2.36
C PRO A 132 29.41 -1.97 2.83
N GLY A 133 28.84 -1.32 3.84
CA GLY A 133 29.43 -0.17 4.52
C GLY A 133 28.90 -0.07 5.95
N GLY A 134 29.37 0.91 6.72
CA GLY A 134 28.99 1.05 8.11
C GLY A 134 29.26 -0.21 8.92
N ASP A 135 28.22 -0.79 9.51
CA ASP A 135 28.29 -2.02 10.30
C ASP A 135 27.75 -3.27 9.57
N THR A 136 27.69 -3.22 8.24
CA THR A 136 27.30 -4.36 7.40
C THR A 136 28.53 -5.06 6.78
N VAL A 137 28.37 -6.36 6.43
CA VAL A 137 29.44 -7.18 5.85
C VAL A 137 29.10 -7.69 4.44
N ALA A 138 27.88 -7.49 3.98
CA ALA A 138 27.44 -7.76 2.61
C ALA A 138 26.21 -6.91 2.30
N ALA A 139 26.05 -6.55 1.01
CA ALA A 139 24.86 -5.94 0.46
C ALA A 139 24.56 -6.58 -0.89
N LYS A 140 23.35 -7.09 -1.10
CA LYS A 140 22.94 -7.71 -2.37
C LYS A 140 21.44 -7.76 -2.53
N TYR A 141 21.01 -7.89 -3.78
CA TYR A 141 19.62 -8.11 -4.14
C TYR A 141 19.19 -9.57 -3.94
N PHE A 142 17.94 -9.75 -3.51
CA PHE A 142 17.28 -11.04 -3.35
C PHE A 142 15.94 -11.03 -4.09
N PRO A 143 15.67 -12.04 -4.93
CA PRO A 143 14.35 -12.25 -5.51
C PRO A 143 13.28 -12.31 -4.41
N ILE A 144 12.12 -11.71 -4.64
CA ILE A 144 11.03 -11.67 -3.64
C ILE A 144 10.62 -13.07 -3.16
N GLY A 145 10.64 -14.09 -4.02
CA GLY A 145 10.35 -15.47 -3.64
C GLY A 145 11.49 -16.18 -2.88
N LYS A 146 12.66 -15.53 -2.69
CA LYS A 146 13.86 -16.12 -2.04
C LYS A 146 14.43 -15.23 -0.94
N ILE A 147 13.62 -14.35 -0.37
CA ILE A 147 14.03 -13.49 0.75
C ILE A 147 14.25 -14.37 1.99
N PRO A 148 15.42 -14.30 2.64
CA PRO A 148 15.67 -15.03 3.87
C PRO A 148 14.86 -14.43 5.03
N SER A 149 14.70 -15.20 6.12
CA SER A 149 14.15 -14.63 7.37
C SER A 149 15.03 -13.49 7.86
N LEU A 150 14.46 -12.28 7.95
CA LEU A 150 15.18 -11.07 8.31
C LEU A 150 15.46 -11.00 9.82
N ALA A 151 16.45 -10.19 10.19
CA ALA A 151 16.87 -10.03 11.59
C ALA A 151 15.78 -9.43 12.49
N PHE A 152 14.99 -8.53 11.93
CA PHE A 152 13.95 -7.80 12.67
C PHE A 152 12.56 -8.19 12.17
N SER A 153 11.64 -8.47 13.12
CA SER A 153 10.25 -8.79 12.78
C SER A 153 9.55 -7.65 12.01
N ALA A 154 9.86 -6.40 12.37
CA ALA A 154 9.35 -5.23 11.66
C ALA A 154 9.77 -5.23 10.18
N ASN A 155 11.03 -5.60 9.86
CA ASN A 155 11.47 -5.71 8.46
C ASN A 155 10.74 -6.83 7.71
N ASN A 156 10.50 -8.00 8.32
CA ASN A 156 9.73 -9.07 7.69
C ASN A 156 8.32 -8.58 7.35
N ARG A 157 7.64 -7.94 8.30
CA ARG A 157 6.29 -7.41 8.10
C ARG A 157 6.24 -6.31 7.04
N ALA A 158 7.21 -5.39 7.06
CA ALA A 158 7.30 -4.33 6.05
C ALA A 158 7.50 -4.90 4.64
N VAL A 159 8.35 -5.92 4.47
CA VAL A 159 8.55 -6.60 3.19
C VAL A 159 7.29 -7.33 2.75
N GLU A 160 6.60 -8.05 3.65
CA GLU A 160 5.33 -8.71 3.35
C GLU A 160 4.26 -7.70 2.92
N THR A 161 4.14 -6.58 3.64
CA THR A 161 3.23 -5.48 3.30
C THR A 161 3.58 -4.89 1.93
N PHE A 162 4.86 -4.65 1.66
CA PHE A 162 5.34 -4.14 0.38
C PHE A 162 5.00 -5.09 -0.78
N ILE A 163 5.32 -6.39 -0.65
CA ILE A 163 5.04 -7.39 -1.69
C ILE A 163 3.53 -7.47 -1.94
N ARG A 164 2.74 -7.62 -0.88
CA ARG A 164 1.27 -7.63 -0.99
C ARG A 164 0.76 -6.38 -1.72
N ASN A 165 1.32 -5.24 -1.34
CA ASN A 165 0.96 -3.96 -1.92
C ASN A 165 1.34 -3.82 -3.40
N LYS A 166 2.37 -4.46 -3.88
CA LYS A 166 2.82 -4.42 -5.29
C LYS A 166 2.31 -5.59 -6.12
N SER A 167 1.87 -6.69 -5.52
CA SER A 167 1.47 -7.90 -6.24
C SER A 167 0.39 -7.64 -7.28
N ASP A 168 -0.62 -6.86 -6.92
CA ASP A 168 -1.71 -6.53 -7.82
C ASP A 168 -1.25 -5.64 -8.98
N TYR A 169 -0.39 -4.65 -8.70
CA TYR A 169 0.22 -3.83 -9.73
C TYR A 169 1.09 -4.68 -10.68
N TRP A 170 1.90 -5.60 -10.14
CA TRP A 170 2.72 -6.49 -10.94
C TRP A 170 1.87 -7.44 -11.79
N ALA A 171 0.77 -7.97 -11.25
CA ALA A 171 -0.16 -8.80 -12.02
C ALA A 171 -0.74 -8.03 -13.22
N ILE A 172 -1.06 -6.75 -13.04
CA ILE A 172 -1.49 -5.90 -14.15
C ILE A 172 -0.36 -5.71 -15.17
N VAL A 173 0.83 -5.29 -14.72
CA VAL A 173 1.98 -5.07 -15.61
C VAL A 173 2.35 -6.35 -16.36
N ASP A 174 2.34 -7.50 -15.67
CA ASP A 174 2.64 -8.79 -16.28
C ASP A 174 1.57 -9.21 -17.29
N SER A 175 0.29 -8.91 -17.05
CA SER A 175 -0.79 -9.16 -18.01
C SER A 175 -0.62 -8.34 -19.30
N PHE A 176 -0.07 -7.13 -19.22
CA PHE A 176 0.31 -6.34 -20.40
C PHE A 176 1.53 -6.91 -21.14
N SER A 177 2.45 -7.54 -20.41
CA SER A 177 3.66 -8.13 -20.99
C SER A 177 3.41 -9.50 -21.63
N LEU A 178 2.40 -10.25 -21.17
CA LEU A 178 2.00 -11.59 -21.68
C LEU A 178 1.33 -11.55 -23.04
N THR A 179 0.96 -10.38 -23.56
CA THR A 179 0.63 -10.23 -24.99
C THR A 179 1.85 -10.33 -25.90
N ALA A 180 3.06 -10.48 -25.32
CA ALA A 180 4.34 -10.57 -26.05
C ALA A 180 5.10 -11.91 -25.86
N GLY A 181 4.55 -12.96 -25.23
CA GLY A 181 5.24 -14.27 -25.15
C GLY A 181 4.87 -15.11 -23.92
N ALA A 182 4.53 -16.36 -24.16
CA ALA A 182 3.95 -17.32 -23.23
C ALA A 182 4.86 -17.85 -22.10
N GLY A 183 4.23 -18.27 -20.99
CA GLY A 183 4.77 -19.19 -19.98
C GLY A 183 4.22 -18.96 -18.59
N GLU A 184 3.30 -19.81 -18.17
CA GLU A 184 2.61 -19.78 -16.86
C GLU A 184 3.41 -20.51 -15.77
N GLU A 185 3.34 -19.99 -14.52
CA GLU A 185 3.30 -20.77 -13.29
C GLU A 185 2.68 -19.92 -12.16
N GLU A 186 1.60 -20.44 -11.54
CA GLU A 186 0.84 -19.81 -10.45
C GLU A 186 1.55 -19.98 -9.09
N PRO A 187 1.47 -18.99 -8.17
CA PRO A 187 1.83 -19.18 -6.77
C PRO A 187 0.62 -19.62 -5.91
N PRO A 188 0.84 -20.42 -4.88
CA PRO A 188 -0.23 -21.09 -4.13
C PRO A 188 -0.93 -20.23 -3.09
N GLY A 189 -2.25 -20.39 -3.05
CA GLY A 189 -3.19 -20.26 -1.92
C GLY A 189 -3.05 -19.11 -0.94
N GLY A 190 -3.81 -18.03 -1.17
CA GLY A 190 -3.94 -16.92 -0.24
C GLY A 190 -4.80 -17.24 1.00
N ARG A 191 -4.24 -17.01 2.21
CA ARG A 191 -5.01 -16.90 3.45
C ARG A 191 -5.89 -15.64 3.38
N LYS A 192 -7.17 -15.76 3.75
CA LYS A 192 -8.04 -14.60 4.03
C LYS A 192 -7.38 -13.78 5.14
N GLN A 193 -6.76 -12.67 4.80
CA GLN A 193 -6.27 -11.70 5.77
C GLN A 193 -7.34 -10.63 5.96
N ASN A 194 -7.71 -10.35 7.22
CA ASN A 194 -8.52 -9.18 7.55
C ASN A 194 -7.68 -7.94 7.30
N LEU A 195 -7.96 -7.23 6.23
CA LEU A 195 -7.29 -5.98 5.88
C LEU A 195 -7.91 -4.83 6.69
N LEU A 196 -7.10 -3.82 6.99
CA LEU A 196 -7.57 -2.63 7.73
C LEU A 196 -8.74 -1.94 7.03
N SER A 197 -8.72 -1.91 5.71
CA SER A 197 -9.76 -1.29 4.88
C SER A 197 -11.05 -2.12 4.76
N ASP A 198 -11.10 -3.37 5.24
CA ASP A 198 -12.30 -4.23 5.09
C ASP A 198 -13.53 -3.63 5.79
N ARG A 199 -13.32 -2.89 6.88
CA ARG A 199 -14.39 -2.13 7.52
C ARG A 199 -15.00 -1.05 6.61
N LEU A 200 -14.16 -0.35 5.85
CA LEU A 200 -14.61 0.65 4.87
C LEU A 200 -15.34 0.00 3.70
N VAL A 201 -14.85 -1.15 3.25
CA VAL A 201 -15.51 -1.97 2.22
C VAL A 201 -16.91 -2.37 2.67
N GLN A 202 -17.08 -2.86 3.91
CA GLN A 202 -18.40 -3.19 4.48
C GLN A 202 -19.34 -1.98 4.53
N VAL A 203 -18.82 -0.79 4.84
CA VAL A 203 -19.61 0.45 4.82
C VAL A 203 -20.04 0.81 3.39
N ILE A 204 -19.20 0.61 2.39
CA ILE A 204 -19.56 0.78 0.97
C ILE A 204 -20.65 -0.21 0.57
N GLU A 205 -20.49 -1.50 0.87
CA GLU A 205 -21.47 -2.53 0.57
C GLU A 205 -22.84 -2.26 1.22
N ALA A 206 -22.84 -1.87 2.49
CA ALA A 206 -24.06 -1.50 3.22
C ALA A 206 -24.78 -0.26 2.67
N ASN A 207 -24.11 0.54 1.86
CA ASN A 207 -24.66 1.74 1.23
C ASN A 207 -24.66 1.66 -0.31
N ALA A 208 -24.56 0.46 -0.86
CA ALA A 208 -24.47 0.21 -2.31
C ALA A 208 -25.64 0.86 -3.07
N GLU A 209 -26.85 0.78 -2.52
CA GLU A 209 -28.06 1.39 -3.10
C GLU A 209 -27.89 2.92 -3.27
N MET A 210 -27.51 3.61 -2.20
CA MET A 210 -27.33 5.06 -2.23
C MET A 210 -26.23 5.50 -3.20
N ILE A 211 -25.11 4.79 -3.20
CA ILE A 211 -23.99 5.10 -4.11
C ILE A 211 -24.41 4.85 -5.56
N SER A 212 -25.21 3.80 -5.82
CA SER A 212 -25.75 3.50 -7.14
C SER A 212 -26.63 4.64 -7.64
N HIS A 213 -27.53 5.17 -6.81
CA HIS A 213 -28.39 6.32 -7.16
C HIS A 213 -27.54 7.55 -7.53
N ILE A 214 -26.57 7.93 -6.70
CA ILE A 214 -25.69 9.08 -6.95
C ILE A 214 -24.95 8.92 -8.28
N TRP A 215 -24.41 7.72 -8.53
CA TRP A 215 -23.71 7.44 -9.79
C TRP A 215 -24.64 7.55 -11.00
N ILE A 216 -25.87 7.00 -10.93
CA ILE A 216 -26.83 7.07 -12.03
C ILE A 216 -27.19 8.52 -12.35
N GLU A 217 -27.43 9.34 -11.35
CA GLU A 217 -27.71 10.77 -11.55
C GLU A 217 -26.55 11.47 -12.27
N ASP A 218 -25.30 11.17 -11.90
CA ASP A 218 -24.12 11.74 -12.56
C ASP A 218 -23.98 11.24 -14.00
N VAL A 219 -23.98 9.92 -14.27
CA VAL A 219 -23.81 9.39 -15.64
C VAL A 219 -24.96 9.80 -16.58
N SER A 220 -26.18 9.99 -16.05
CA SER A 220 -27.34 10.39 -16.83
C SER A 220 -27.35 11.86 -17.23
N SER A 221 -26.46 12.67 -16.66
CA SER A 221 -26.33 14.11 -16.93
C SER A 221 -24.93 14.55 -17.39
N ASN A 222 -23.94 13.67 -17.25
CA ASN A 222 -22.55 14.00 -17.51
C ASN A 222 -22.24 14.11 -19.03
N ARG A 223 -21.49 15.13 -19.40
CA ARG A 223 -21.13 15.39 -20.80
C ARG A 223 -20.24 14.30 -21.40
N SER A 224 -19.51 13.55 -20.58
CA SER A 224 -18.64 12.45 -21.02
C SER A 224 -19.37 11.13 -21.22
N THR A 225 -20.67 11.05 -20.89
CA THR A 225 -21.48 9.83 -20.95
C THR A 225 -22.82 10.02 -21.65
N PRO A 226 -22.89 10.65 -22.85
CA PRO A 226 -24.15 10.97 -23.52
C PRO A 226 -25.02 9.74 -23.83
N GLY A 227 -24.42 8.58 -24.08
CA GLY A 227 -25.14 7.32 -24.31
C GLY A 227 -25.94 6.84 -23.08
N TYR A 228 -25.59 7.28 -21.88
CA TYR A 228 -26.30 6.93 -20.64
C TYR A 228 -27.50 7.83 -20.37
N HIS A 229 -27.64 9.00 -21.00
CA HIS A 229 -28.70 9.98 -20.68
C HIS A 229 -30.12 9.47 -20.87
N ASN A 230 -30.33 8.60 -21.85
CA ASN A 230 -31.65 8.00 -22.15
C ASN A 230 -31.68 6.48 -21.96
N PHE A 231 -30.68 5.92 -21.27
CA PHE A 231 -30.63 4.49 -21.04
C PHE A 231 -31.60 4.09 -19.90
N ASP A 232 -32.04 2.84 -19.91
CA ASP A 232 -32.98 2.31 -18.91
C ASP A 232 -32.37 2.37 -17.50
N TRP A 233 -33.02 3.13 -16.62
CA TRP A 233 -32.59 3.38 -15.26
C TRP A 233 -32.44 2.09 -14.44
N GLN A 234 -33.44 1.18 -14.55
CA GLN A 234 -33.43 -0.05 -13.75
C GLN A 234 -32.26 -0.95 -14.14
N ARG A 235 -31.96 -1.04 -15.43
CA ARG A 235 -30.82 -1.81 -15.92
C ARG A 235 -29.49 -1.21 -15.46
N LEU A 236 -29.36 0.10 -15.41
CA LEU A 236 -28.17 0.75 -14.85
C LEU A 236 -28.03 0.46 -13.36
N PHE A 237 -29.15 0.58 -12.62
CA PHE A 237 -29.17 0.32 -11.19
C PHE A 237 -28.74 -1.11 -10.88
N ASP A 238 -29.39 -2.11 -11.49
CA ASP A 238 -29.09 -3.52 -11.24
C ASP A 238 -27.61 -3.85 -11.49
N ARG A 239 -27.02 -3.26 -12.52
CA ARG A 239 -25.63 -3.47 -12.90
C ARG A 239 -24.65 -2.90 -11.88
N VAL A 240 -24.79 -1.65 -11.50
CA VAL A 240 -23.86 -1.01 -10.56
C VAL A 240 -24.08 -1.53 -9.14
N HIS A 241 -25.34 -1.71 -8.74
CA HIS A 241 -25.68 -2.26 -7.43
C HIS A 241 -25.12 -3.66 -7.21
N THR A 242 -25.16 -4.52 -8.24
CA THR A 242 -24.57 -5.88 -8.17
C THR A 242 -23.07 -5.84 -7.88
N ILE A 243 -22.34 -4.89 -8.48
CA ILE A 243 -20.90 -4.71 -8.23
C ILE A 243 -20.67 -4.19 -6.81
N LEU A 244 -21.41 -3.14 -6.41
CA LEU A 244 -21.18 -2.45 -5.15
C LEU A 244 -21.64 -3.26 -3.94
N SER A 245 -22.72 -4.02 -4.03
CA SER A 245 -23.22 -4.89 -2.95
C SER A 245 -22.30 -6.08 -2.64
N GLN A 246 -21.37 -6.39 -3.53
CA GLN A 246 -20.39 -7.47 -3.36
C GLN A 246 -18.95 -6.96 -3.52
N PHE A 247 -18.73 -5.67 -3.24
CA PHE A 247 -17.49 -4.98 -3.54
C PHE A 247 -16.27 -5.60 -2.87
N GLY A 248 -16.42 -6.10 -1.65
CA GLY A 248 -15.38 -6.82 -0.94
C GLY A 248 -14.91 -8.09 -1.63
N LYS A 249 -15.79 -8.79 -2.32
CA LYS A 249 -15.39 -9.97 -3.11
C LYS A 249 -14.53 -9.57 -4.30
N TRP A 250 -14.85 -8.44 -4.94
CA TRP A 250 -14.07 -7.90 -6.06
C TRP A 250 -12.71 -7.36 -5.63
N LEU A 251 -12.61 -6.79 -4.43
CA LEU A 251 -11.37 -6.19 -3.91
C LEU A 251 -10.47 -7.18 -3.15
N GLY A 252 -11.01 -8.25 -2.60
CA GLY A 252 -10.34 -9.00 -1.53
C GLY A 252 -10.09 -10.49 -1.78
N GLY A 253 -10.13 -10.99 -3.02
CA GLY A 253 -9.79 -12.37 -3.32
C GLY A 253 -10.93 -13.38 -3.10
N GLY A 254 -12.19 -12.94 -3.19
CA GLY A 254 -13.35 -13.81 -3.34
C GLY A 254 -13.61 -14.19 -4.79
N HIS A 255 -13.09 -13.40 -5.73
CA HIS A 255 -13.04 -13.67 -7.16
C HIS A 255 -11.59 -13.86 -7.60
N ASP A 256 -11.34 -14.88 -8.43
CA ASP A 256 -10.06 -15.05 -9.11
C ASP A 256 -9.88 -13.92 -10.14
N ASP A 257 -8.65 -13.58 -10.49
CA ASP A 257 -8.35 -12.62 -11.55
C ASP A 257 -9.06 -12.95 -12.88
N ARG A 258 -9.33 -14.24 -13.12
CA ARG A 258 -10.13 -14.73 -14.26
C ARG A 258 -11.60 -14.29 -14.21
N ASP A 259 -12.21 -14.31 -13.03
CA ASP A 259 -13.61 -13.88 -12.86
C ASP A 259 -13.77 -12.39 -13.19
N ILE A 260 -12.81 -11.56 -12.74
CA ILE A 260 -12.76 -10.13 -13.05
C ILE A 260 -12.56 -9.92 -14.56
N GLN A 261 -11.63 -10.64 -15.15
CA GLN A 261 -11.36 -10.58 -16.60
C GLN A 261 -12.60 -10.94 -17.40
N ASP A 262 -13.22 -12.09 -17.14
CA ASP A 262 -14.36 -12.59 -17.90
C ASP A 262 -15.55 -11.64 -17.76
N TYR A 263 -15.86 -11.20 -16.54
CA TYR A 263 -16.96 -10.27 -16.30
C TYR A 263 -16.80 -8.95 -17.08
N TYR A 264 -15.64 -8.31 -17.00
CA TYR A 264 -15.42 -7.02 -17.63
C TYR A 264 -15.20 -7.12 -19.15
N MET A 265 -14.66 -8.21 -19.65
CA MET A 265 -14.62 -8.49 -21.08
C MET A 265 -16.06 -8.68 -21.66
N ASP A 266 -16.92 -9.41 -20.96
CA ASP A 266 -18.31 -9.59 -21.37
C ASP A 266 -19.07 -8.27 -21.30
N MET A 267 -18.86 -7.49 -20.25
CA MET A 267 -19.41 -6.15 -20.12
C MET A 267 -19.00 -5.25 -21.31
N GLY A 268 -17.74 -5.26 -21.70
CA GLY A 268 -17.25 -4.47 -22.85
C GLY A 268 -17.96 -4.88 -24.16
N ARG A 269 -18.10 -6.17 -24.42
CA ARG A 269 -18.83 -6.71 -25.59
C ARG A 269 -20.32 -6.31 -25.56
N GLU A 270 -20.98 -6.40 -24.41
CA GLU A 270 -22.38 -6.05 -24.24
C GLU A 270 -22.63 -4.57 -24.49
N ARG A 271 -21.79 -3.68 -23.90
CA ARG A 271 -21.89 -2.24 -24.10
C ARG A 271 -21.72 -1.83 -25.55
N ARG A 272 -20.79 -2.47 -26.25
CA ARG A 272 -20.64 -2.24 -27.69
C ARG A 272 -21.90 -2.61 -28.47
N ARG A 273 -22.51 -3.77 -28.15
CA ARG A 273 -23.78 -4.20 -28.80
C ARG A 273 -24.94 -3.25 -28.50
N GLU A 274 -24.95 -2.64 -27.31
CA GLU A 274 -25.92 -1.63 -26.91
C GLU A 274 -25.66 -0.25 -27.55
N GLY A 275 -24.54 -0.08 -28.27
CA GLY A 275 -24.23 1.14 -29.02
C GLY A 275 -23.45 2.19 -28.24
N PHE A 276 -22.96 1.89 -27.02
CA PHE A 276 -22.11 2.81 -26.26
C PHE A 276 -20.74 3.00 -26.93
N GLN A 277 -20.20 4.21 -26.84
CA GLN A 277 -18.81 4.47 -27.21
C GLN A 277 -17.86 4.01 -26.08
N LEU A 278 -16.69 3.50 -26.44
CA LEU A 278 -15.70 3.03 -25.43
C LEU A 278 -15.36 4.12 -24.43
N GLY A 279 -15.16 5.36 -24.88
CA GLY A 279 -14.85 6.49 -24.00
C GLY A 279 -15.94 6.79 -22.97
N GLU A 280 -17.22 6.58 -23.32
CA GLU A 280 -18.35 6.74 -22.39
C GLU A 280 -18.33 5.67 -21.30
N ILE A 281 -18.04 4.43 -21.68
CA ILE A 281 -17.99 3.30 -20.75
C ILE A 281 -16.85 3.51 -19.74
N LEU A 282 -15.67 3.90 -20.21
CA LEU A 282 -14.52 4.19 -19.35
C LEU A 282 -14.76 5.40 -18.45
N SER A 283 -15.47 6.42 -18.96
CA SER A 283 -15.90 7.56 -18.15
C SER A 283 -16.87 7.15 -17.05
N ALA A 284 -17.85 6.28 -17.37
CA ALA A 284 -18.79 5.75 -16.40
C ALA A 284 -18.10 4.95 -15.27
N LEU A 285 -17.09 4.12 -15.60
CA LEU A 285 -16.27 3.41 -14.61
C LEU A 285 -15.46 4.38 -13.74
N SER A 286 -14.91 5.44 -14.34
CA SER A 286 -14.18 6.48 -13.59
C SER A 286 -15.10 7.23 -12.62
N LEU A 287 -16.35 7.48 -13.00
CA LEU A 287 -17.35 8.10 -12.12
C LEU A 287 -17.73 7.19 -10.94
N ILE A 288 -17.85 5.87 -11.13
CA ILE A 288 -18.06 4.95 -9.99
C ILE A 288 -16.89 5.08 -9.00
N LYS A 289 -15.65 5.02 -9.50
CA LYS A 289 -14.45 5.17 -8.68
C LYS A 289 -14.46 6.49 -7.89
N LYS A 290 -14.82 7.60 -8.53
CA LYS A 290 -14.97 8.91 -7.89
C LYS A 290 -15.99 8.87 -6.76
N HIS A 291 -17.21 8.37 -7.01
CA HIS A 291 -18.29 8.36 -6.01
C HIS A 291 -18.01 7.43 -4.84
N LEU A 292 -17.34 6.30 -5.07
CA LEU A 292 -16.86 5.42 -3.99
C LEU A 292 -15.91 6.17 -3.06
N TRP A 293 -14.99 6.94 -3.64
CA TRP A 293 -14.00 7.69 -2.88
C TRP A 293 -14.63 8.87 -2.14
N GLU A 294 -15.47 9.66 -2.80
CA GLU A 294 -16.22 10.77 -2.19
C GLU A 294 -17.10 10.27 -1.05
N PHE A 295 -17.76 9.12 -1.22
CA PHE A 295 -18.56 8.48 -0.18
C PHE A 295 -17.70 8.07 1.01
N ALA A 296 -16.57 7.39 0.79
CA ALA A 296 -15.64 7.00 1.85
C ALA A 296 -15.13 8.22 2.63
N LEU A 297 -14.81 9.32 1.94
CA LEU A 297 -14.38 10.59 2.55
C LEU A 297 -15.49 11.25 3.39
N SER A 298 -16.74 11.22 2.92
CA SER A 298 -17.86 11.94 3.55
C SER A 298 -18.26 11.38 4.92
N ARG A 299 -17.89 10.14 5.23
CA ARG A 299 -18.31 9.48 6.47
C ARG A 299 -17.52 9.88 7.72
N GLY A 300 -16.66 10.90 7.63
CA GLY A 300 -16.05 11.55 8.81
C GLY A 300 -15.18 10.64 9.68
N MET A 301 -14.68 9.55 9.13
CA MET A 301 -13.91 8.53 9.87
C MET A 301 -12.44 8.90 10.09
N TRP A 302 -12.08 10.15 9.87
CA TRP A 302 -10.70 10.67 9.91
C TRP A 302 -10.29 11.18 11.31
N GLN A 303 -10.75 10.52 12.36
CA GLN A 303 -10.49 10.98 13.74
C GLN A 303 -9.20 10.41 14.32
N LYS A 304 -8.69 9.32 13.75
CA LYS A 304 -7.50 8.63 14.25
C LYS A 304 -6.50 8.42 13.11
N THR A 305 -5.22 8.36 13.44
CA THR A 305 -4.14 8.06 12.49
C THR A 305 -4.39 6.76 11.71
N ILE A 306 -4.96 5.75 12.36
CA ILE A 306 -5.30 4.47 11.73
C ILE A 306 -6.32 4.63 10.60
N ASP A 307 -7.21 5.61 10.67
CA ASP A 307 -8.25 5.83 9.66
C ASP A 307 -7.62 6.29 8.33
N ILE A 308 -6.52 7.05 8.40
CA ILE A 308 -5.75 7.48 7.23
C ILE A 308 -5.13 6.26 6.52
N TYR A 309 -4.57 5.32 7.28
CA TYR A 309 -3.99 4.10 6.71
C TYR A 309 -5.06 3.20 6.08
N MET A 310 -6.23 3.06 6.72
CA MET A 310 -7.37 2.33 6.15
C MET A 310 -7.82 2.95 4.83
N ALA A 311 -7.84 4.27 4.73
CA ALA A 311 -8.22 4.96 3.52
C ALA A 311 -7.19 4.81 2.40
N LEU A 312 -5.89 4.95 2.70
CA LEU A 312 -4.83 4.76 1.72
C LEU A 312 -4.80 3.31 1.20
N GLU A 313 -5.04 2.34 2.07
CA GLU A 313 -5.17 0.94 1.66
C GLU A 313 -6.40 0.72 0.78
N LEU A 314 -7.54 1.31 1.14
CA LEU A 314 -8.77 1.26 0.33
C LEU A 314 -8.56 1.92 -1.03
N ASP A 315 -8.02 3.14 -1.06
CA ASP A 315 -7.76 3.88 -2.31
C ASP A 315 -6.97 3.03 -3.29
N ARG A 316 -5.91 2.43 -2.80
CA ARG A 316 -5.07 1.58 -3.61
C ARG A 316 -5.82 0.36 -4.16
N ARG A 317 -6.63 -0.33 -3.34
CA ARG A 317 -7.46 -1.46 -3.79
C ARG A 317 -8.46 -1.02 -4.86
N ILE A 318 -9.10 0.13 -4.65
CA ILE A 318 -10.04 0.73 -5.60
C ILE A 318 -9.33 1.05 -6.93
N VAL A 319 -8.17 1.72 -6.87
CA VAL A 319 -7.42 2.08 -8.09
C VAL A 319 -7.07 0.83 -8.90
N VAL A 320 -6.46 -0.18 -8.26
CA VAL A 320 -6.06 -1.44 -8.92
C VAL A 320 -7.27 -2.15 -9.54
N PHE A 321 -8.38 -2.23 -8.81
CA PHE A 321 -9.59 -2.87 -9.32
C PHE A 321 -10.14 -2.15 -10.56
N PHE A 322 -10.28 -0.82 -10.51
CA PHE A 322 -10.81 -0.06 -11.64
C PHE A 322 -9.87 0.02 -12.84
N ASP A 323 -8.57 -0.06 -12.63
CA ASP A 323 -7.60 -0.17 -13.73
C ASP A 323 -7.76 -1.52 -14.47
N LYS A 324 -7.90 -2.65 -13.74
CA LYS A 324 -8.23 -3.95 -14.32
C LYS A 324 -9.59 -3.92 -15.03
N ALA A 325 -10.62 -3.39 -14.38
CA ALA A 325 -11.96 -3.28 -14.94
C ALA A 325 -11.96 -2.49 -16.27
N SER A 326 -11.29 -1.36 -16.30
CA SER A 326 -11.17 -0.52 -17.50
C SER A 326 -10.41 -1.23 -18.62
N PHE A 327 -9.30 -1.88 -18.29
CA PHE A 327 -8.49 -2.64 -19.25
C PHE A 327 -9.27 -3.78 -19.89
N TYR A 328 -9.90 -4.64 -19.09
CA TYR A 328 -10.64 -5.78 -19.63
C TYR A 328 -11.92 -5.35 -20.37
N THR A 329 -12.58 -4.28 -19.92
CA THR A 329 -13.70 -3.68 -20.64
C THR A 329 -13.28 -3.21 -22.04
N ALA A 330 -12.16 -2.50 -22.15
CA ALA A 330 -11.64 -2.04 -23.43
C ALA A 330 -11.30 -3.22 -24.34
N ARG A 331 -10.60 -4.24 -23.81
CA ARG A 331 -10.29 -5.47 -24.59
C ARG A 331 -11.54 -6.21 -25.05
N GLY A 332 -12.55 -6.35 -24.18
CA GLY A 332 -13.82 -6.97 -24.54
C GLY A 332 -14.54 -6.19 -25.63
N TYR A 333 -14.54 -4.87 -25.54
CA TYR A 333 -15.11 -3.97 -26.52
C TYR A 333 -14.45 -4.11 -27.92
N GLU A 334 -13.13 -4.18 -27.98
CA GLU A 334 -12.33 -4.29 -29.20
C GLU A 334 -12.35 -5.70 -29.82
N SER A 335 -12.51 -6.75 -29.01
CA SER A 335 -12.40 -8.15 -29.46
C SER A 335 -13.39 -8.54 -30.57
N GLN A 336 -14.44 -7.77 -30.80
CA GLN A 336 -15.39 -8.01 -31.90
C GLN A 336 -14.92 -7.47 -33.28
N GLU A 337 -13.92 -6.58 -33.33
CA GLU A 337 -13.39 -6.11 -34.62
C GLU A 337 -12.56 -7.16 -35.34
N ILE A 338 -11.84 -7.99 -34.59
CA ILE A 338 -10.97 -9.04 -35.15
C ILE A 338 -11.83 -10.13 -35.85
N GLY A 339 -13.03 -10.42 -35.36
CA GLY A 339 -13.93 -11.41 -35.98
C GLY A 339 -14.58 -10.96 -37.29
N LEU A 340 -14.68 -9.65 -37.57
CA LEU A 340 -15.26 -9.11 -38.78
C LEU A 340 -14.25 -8.92 -39.90
N LEU A 341 -12.97 -8.76 -39.59
CA LEU A 341 -11.88 -8.63 -40.56
C LEU A 341 -11.44 -10.00 -41.10
N SER A 342 -11.57 -11.09 -40.30
CA SER A 342 -11.22 -12.45 -40.74
C SER A 342 -12.29 -13.14 -41.62
N GLN A 343 -13.43 -12.47 -41.90
CA GLN A 343 -14.48 -12.98 -42.82
C GLN A 343 -14.53 -12.23 -44.16
N ARG A 344 -13.53 -11.37 -44.44
CA ARG A 344 -13.45 -10.59 -45.70
C ARG A 344 -12.24 -10.96 -46.57
N ASP A 345 -11.55 -12.05 -46.28
CA ASP A 345 -10.52 -12.65 -47.15
C ASP A 345 -11.00 -13.95 -47.78
#